data_a0ffbd4a783b3a44e80f4389a37a6faf
#
_entry.id   a0ffbd4a783b3a44e80f4389a37a6faf
#
_cell.length_a   1.000
_cell.length_b   1.000
_cell.length_c   1.000
_cell.angle_alpha   90.00
_cell.angle_beta   90.00
_cell.angle_gamma   90.00
#
_symmetry.space_group_name_H-M   'P 1'
#
loop_
_entity.id
_entity.type
_entity.pdbx_description
1 polymer ?
#
loop_
_entity_poly.entity_id
_entity_poly.type
_entity_poly.pdbx_seq_one_letter_code
_entity_poly.pdbx_strand_id
1 'polypeptide(L)'
;MNRDSLLTPNRRGTDSVKWGLYGEDVLALWVADTDFQSPPAVIEALQERVAHGVFGYPLHPQELRELVAARMLERFNWRISPKDMIFIPGVVPGFNLTCQLLTKPGESVLVQPPVYPPILNAAEKTGARNIHVELVRQTDGSYAVDFDALEAAIEEDTRCLIFCNPHNPVGKVYSRQELERLVEICLRHKLTIISDEIHSDLIFKGSQHIPIASLSDEVSKSTVTLIAPSKTFNIAGLSCAVLICTNHELLKKIENTSHGLLGDVNLLGLTAAIAAYRDGSGWLEHMMEVLEGNRDFTFDFIEKRLPQIKMHSPDATYLAWLDCRELALEESPYKFFLKKAKVALNCGDDFGDCGKGFVRLNFGCSRELLTEALEKMEKAIRER
;
A
#
# COMPACT_ATOMS: atom_id res chain seq x y z
N MET A 1 -16.11 28.56 -5.29
CA MET A 1 -15.95 27.46 -4.34
C MET A 1 -14.53 27.52 -3.82
N ASN A 2 -14.37 27.61 -2.52
CA ASN A 2 -13.03 27.66 -1.92
C ASN A 2 -12.28 26.37 -2.33
N ARG A 3 -11.15 26.52 -3.03
CA ARG A 3 -10.31 25.40 -3.48
C ARG A 3 -9.56 24.71 -2.34
N ASP A 4 -9.81 25.10 -1.10
CA ASP A 4 -8.91 24.89 0.03
C ASP A 4 -9.36 23.83 1.06
N SER A 5 -10.39 23.02 0.81
CA SER A 5 -10.72 21.91 1.69
C SER A 5 -11.07 20.66 0.92
N LEU A 6 -10.36 19.56 1.24
CA LEU A 6 -10.76 18.23 0.78
C LEU A 6 -12.13 17.91 1.39
N LEU A 7 -13.11 17.57 0.54
CA LEU A 7 -14.43 17.18 1.01
C LEU A 7 -14.36 15.80 1.67
N THR A 8 -14.98 15.69 2.83
CA THR A 8 -15.13 14.45 3.60
C THR A 8 -16.59 14.05 3.71
N PRO A 9 -17.15 13.40 2.68
CA PRO A 9 -18.55 12.99 2.67
C PRO A 9 -18.83 11.96 3.77
N ASN A 10 -20.04 11.97 4.31
CA ASN A 10 -20.47 10.92 5.23
C ASN A 10 -20.49 9.57 4.50
N ARG A 11 -19.74 8.60 5.02
CA ARG A 11 -19.62 7.26 4.45
C ARG A 11 -20.46 6.20 5.19
N ARG A 12 -21.17 6.58 6.25
CA ARG A 12 -22.09 5.66 6.95
C ARG A 12 -23.32 5.40 6.08
N GLY A 13 -23.74 4.14 6.01
CA GLY A 13 -24.87 3.74 5.17
C GLY A 13 -24.58 3.74 3.66
N THR A 14 -23.30 3.68 3.26
CA THR A 14 -22.87 3.68 1.84
C THR A 14 -22.17 2.39 1.43
N ASP A 15 -22.43 1.26 2.08
CA ASP A 15 -21.76 -0.03 1.87
C ASP A 15 -20.23 0.02 2.03
N SER A 16 -19.71 1.05 2.70
CA SER A 16 -18.30 1.18 3.01
C SER A 16 -17.86 0.13 4.04
N VAL A 17 -16.96 -0.76 3.67
CA VAL A 17 -16.34 -1.73 4.60
C VAL A 17 -15.74 -1.02 5.82
N LYS A 18 -15.07 0.12 5.61
CA LYS A 18 -14.45 0.91 6.69
C LYS A 18 -15.46 1.35 7.73
N TRP A 19 -16.62 1.87 7.29
CA TRP A 19 -17.64 2.47 8.16
C TRP A 19 -18.82 1.56 8.47
N GLY A 20 -18.99 0.45 7.75
CA GLY A 20 -20.13 -0.46 7.90
C GLY A 20 -19.87 -1.71 8.75
N LEU A 21 -18.58 -2.05 9.03
CA LEU A 21 -18.25 -3.28 9.75
C LEU A 21 -18.53 -3.19 11.25
N TYR A 22 -18.33 -2.03 11.84
CA TYR A 22 -18.51 -1.79 13.27
C TYR A 22 -19.77 -0.93 13.53
N GLY A 23 -20.22 -0.88 14.80
CA GLY A 23 -21.37 -0.07 15.20
C GLY A 23 -21.22 1.42 14.90
N GLU A 24 -22.34 2.13 14.87
CA GLU A 24 -22.36 3.57 14.54
C GLU A 24 -21.61 4.46 15.52
N ASP A 25 -21.38 3.98 16.76
CA ASP A 25 -20.63 4.65 17.81
C ASP A 25 -19.09 4.48 17.68
N VAL A 26 -18.63 3.69 16.68
CA VAL A 26 -17.21 3.41 16.47
C VAL A 26 -16.62 4.33 15.39
N LEU A 27 -15.49 4.96 15.70
CA LEU A 27 -14.68 5.72 14.74
C LEU A 27 -13.76 4.78 13.96
N ALA A 28 -13.80 4.85 12.64
CA ALA A 28 -13.12 3.88 11.77
C ALA A 28 -11.81 4.43 11.22
N LEU A 29 -10.67 4.03 11.81
CA LEU A 29 -9.33 4.40 11.39
C LEU A 29 -8.49 3.15 11.04
N TRP A 30 -9.08 2.17 10.36
CA TRP A 30 -8.44 0.86 10.12
C TRP A 30 -8.20 0.54 8.63
N VAL A 31 -9.20 0.65 7.74
CA VAL A 31 -9.00 0.36 6.31
C VAL A 31 -8.09 1.38 5.67
N ALA A 32 -7.17 0.92 4.82
CA ALA A 32 -6.28 1.78 4.05
C ALA A 32 -6.98 2.40 2.82
N ASP A 33 -8.00 3.20 3.06
CA ASP A 33 -8.58 4.19 2.17
C ASP A 33 -8.70 5.53 2.90
N THR A 34 -8.77 6.65 2.20
CA THR A 34 -8.98 7.95 2.83
C THR A 34 -10.47 8.26 2.95
N ASP A 35 -10.85 9.21 3.82
CA ASP A 35 -12.22 9.69 3.89
C ASP A 35 -12.48 10.93 3.01
N PHE A 36 -11.49 11.29 2.21
CA PHE A 36 -11.59 12.39 1.25
C PHE A 36 -12.30 11.94 -0.02
N GLN A 37 -13.11 12.84 -0.57
CA GLN A 37 -13.71 12.64 -1.89
C GLN A 37 -12.61 12.50 -2.95
N SER A 38 -12.77 11.59 -3.90
CA SER A 38 -11.85 11.44 -5.04
C SER A 38 -11.75 12.74 -5.87
N PRO A 39 -10.69 12.91 -6.66
CA PRO A 39 -10.52 14.12 -7.49
C PRO A 39 -11.76 14.47 -8.31
N PRO A 40 -12.14 15.75 -8.43
CA PRO A 40 -13.28 16.18 -9.24
C PRO A 40 -13.23 15.65 -10.67
N ALA A 41 -12.07 15.66 -11.30
CA ALA A 41 -11.88 15.13 -12.66
C ALA A 41 -12.26 13.64 -12.78
N VAL A 42 -11.97 12.85 -11.74
CA VAL A 42 -12.38 11.43 -11.71
C VAL A 42 -13.90 11.32 -11.64
N ILE A 43 -14.54 12.11 -10.79
CA ILE A 43 -16.00 12.09 -10.60
C ILE A 43 -16.70 12.51 -11.89
N GLU A 44 -16.24 13.58 -12.53
CA GLU A 44 -16.78 14.10 -13.81
C GLU A 44 -16.66 13.07 -14.93
N ALA A 45 -15.48 12.45 -15.09
CA ALA A 45 -15.25 11.41 -16.09
C ALA A 45 -16.14 10.16 -15.86
N LEU A 46 -16.36 9.78 -14.61
CA LEU A 46 -17.27 8.67 -14.27
C LEU A 46 -18.73 9.03 -14.55
N GLN A 47 -19.16 10.25 -14.24
CA GLN A 47 -20.52 10.73 -14.52
C GLN A 47 -20.79 10.74 -16.04
N GLU A 48 -19.87 11.25 -16.85
CA GLU A 48 -19.96 11.22 -18.30
C GLU A 48 -20.03 9.77 -18.82
N ARG A 49 -19.18 8.89 -18.32
CA ARG A 49 -19.17 7.48 -18.73
C ARG A 49 -20.46 6.74 -18.36
N VAL A 50 -21.00 7.02 -17.17
CA VAL A 50 -22.29 6.45 -16.73
C VAL A 50 -23.44 7.00 -17.57
N ALA A 51 -23.44 8.29 -17.89
CA ALA A 51 -24.46 8.93 -18.75
C ALA A 51 -24.51 8.35 -20.17
N HIS A 52 -23.38 7.82 -20.70
CA HIS A 52 -23.33 7.10 -21.97
C HIS A 52 -24.19 5.81 -21.95
N GLY A 53 -24.32 5.14 -20.80
CA GLY A 53 -25.29 4.05 -20.57
C GLY A 53 -24.93 2.67 -21.15
N VAL A 54 -23.76 2.50 -21.81
CA VAL A 54 -23.33 1.19 -22.34
C VAL A 54 -22.06 0.73 -21.60
N PHE A 55 -22.16 -0.42 -20.93
CA PHE A 55 -21.08 -1.00 -20.11
C PHE A 55 -20.58 -2.34 -20.72
N GLY A 56 -20.23 -2.29 -22.00
CA GLY A 56 -19.66 -3.46 -22.71
C GLY A 56 -18.19 -3.73 -22.33
N TYR A 57 -17.60 -4.73 -22.97
CA TYR A 57 -16.18 -5.07 -22.74
C TYR A 57 -15.26 -3.90 -23.11
N PRO A 58 -14.34 -3.49 -22.24
CA PRO A 58 -13.43 -2.39 -22.52
C PRO A 58 -12.30 -2.84 -23.44
N LEU A 59 -11.85 -1.93 -24.29
CA LEU A 59 -10.51 -2.02 -24.86
C LEU A 59 -9.52 -1.41 -23.86
N HIS A 60 -8.35 -2.02 -23.69
CA HIS A 60 -7.29 -1.46 -22.83
C HIS A 60 -6.74 -0.17 -23.46
N PRO A 61 -6.97 1.02 -22.86
CA PRO A 61 -6.68 2.28 -23.52
C PRO A 61 -5.18 2.52 -23.71
N GLN A 62 -4.77 2.88 -24.91
CA GLN A 62 -3.39 3.29 -25.20
C GLN A 62 -3.01 4.56 -24.41
N GLU A 63 -3.95 5.47 -24.25
CA GLU A 63 -3.79 6.70 -23.45
C GLU A 63 -3.34 6.36 -22.01
N LEU A 64 -3.97 5.38 -21.35
CA LEU A 64 -3.57 5.01 -19.98
C LEU A 64 -2.15 4.46 -19.93
N ARG A 65 -1.72 3.69 -20.93
CA ARG A 65 -0.34 3.19 -21.03
C ARG A 65 0.66 4.33 -21.17
N GLU A 66 0.34 5.32 -21.98
CA GLU A 66 1.16 6.51 -22.21
C GLU A 66 1.24 7.38 -20.95
N LEU A 67 0.11 7.61 -20.27
CA LEU A 67 0.08 8.33 -19.00
C LEU A 67 0.92 7.65 -17.92
N VAL A 68 0.83 6.32 -17.79
CA VAL A 68 1.67 5.56 -16.84
C VAL A 68 3.15 5.69 -17.21
N ALA A 69 3.52 5.53 -18.48
CA ALA A 69 4.92 5.66 -18.91
C ALA A 69 5.47 7.06 -18.67
N ALA A 70 4.69 8.11 -18.98
CA ALA A 70 5.06 9.49 -18.70
C ALA A 70 5.24 9.72 -17.19
N ARG A 71 4.29 9.24 -16.38
CA ARG A 71 4.37 9.37 -14.92
C ARG A 71 5.61 8.71 -14.31
N MET A 72 5.97 7.50 -14.76
CA MET A 72 7.18 6.83 -14.29
C MET A 72 8.44 7.63 -14.63
N LEU A 73 8.48 8.20 -15.81
CA LEU A 73 9.60 9.07 -16.24
C LEU A 73 9.65 10.37 -15.43
N GLU A 74 8.54 11.07 -15.30
CA GLU A 74 8.49 12.40 -14.68
C GLU A 74 8.73 12.34 -13.17
N ARG A 75 8.11 11.38 -12.48
CA ARG A 75 8.19 11.31 -11.01
C ARG A 75 9.42 10.58 -10.50
N PHE A 76 9.85 9.55 -11.22
CA PHE A 76 10.86 8.61 -10.73
C PHE A 76 12.08 8.48 -11.64
N ASN A 77 12.14 9.24 -12.74
CA ASN A 77 13.18 9.13 -13.77
C ASN A 77 13.36 7.68 -14.28
N TRP A 78 12.26 6.92 -14.29
CA TRP A 78 12.24 5.53 -14.76
C TRP A 78 11.57 5.45 -16.13
N ARG A 79 12.37 5.13 -17.16
CA ARG A 79 11.90 5.03 -18.54
C ARG A 79 11.38 3.65 -18.83
N ILE A 80 10.07 3.54 -19.08
CA ILE A 80 9.38 2.32 -19.51
C ILE A 80 8.62 2.59 -20.80
N SER A 81 8.32 1.51 -21.54
CA SER A 81 7.50 1.56 -22.74
C SER A 81 6.02 1.26 -22.41
N PRO A 82 5.05 1.81 -23.15
CA PRO A 82 3.66 1.37 -23.10
C PRO A 82 3.44 -0.14 -23.30
N LYS A 83 4.43 -0.85 -23.87
CA LYS A 83 4.40 -2.31 -24.07
C LYS A 83 4.88 -3.12 -22.86
N ASP A 84 5.48 -2.47 -21.88
CA ASP A 84 6.04 -3.11 -20.69
C ASP A 84 5.00 -3.32 -19.58
N MET A 85 3.71 -3.19 -19.88
CA MET A 85 2.67 -3.23 -18.86
C MET A 85 1.38 -3.93 -19.31
N ILE A 86 0.69 -4.51 -18.33
CA ILE A 86 -0.68 -4.99 -18.44
C ILE A 86 -1.54 -4.37 -17.34
N PHE A 87 -2.85 -4.25 -17.60
CA PHE A 87 -3.83 -3.82 -16.59
C PHE A 87 -4.44 -5.02 -15.90
N ILE A 88 -4.60 -4.93 -14.58
CA ILE A 88 -5.10 -5.99 -13.70
C ILE A 88 -6.10 -5.42 -12.70
N PRO A 89 -7.03 -6.22 -12.15
CA PRO A 89 -8.08 -5.72 -11.27
C PRO A 89 -7.61 -5.34 -9.86
N GLY A 90 -6.31 -5.36 -9.61
CA GLY A 90 -5.72 -4.97 -8.32
C GLY A 90 -4.31 -5.47 -8.13
N VAL A 91 -3.57 -4.86 -7.21
CA VAL A 91 -2.19 -5.25 -6.89
C VAL A 91 -2.13 -6.63 -6.23
N VAL A 92 -3.08 -6.95 -5.33
CA VAL A 92 -3.15 -8.27 -4.68
C VAL A 92 -3.34 -9.41 -5.69
N PRO A 93 -4.28 -9.35 -6.64
CA PRO A 93 -4.32 -10.31 -7.75
C PRO A 93 -3.01 -10.38 -8.53
N GLY A 94 -2.35 -9.24 -8.76
CA GLY A 94 -1.10 -9.17 -9.53
C GLY A 94 0.05 -9.92 -8.88
N PHE A 95 0.34 -9.68 -7.60
CA PHE A 95 1.44 -10.39 -6.94
C PHE A 95 1.11 -11.87 -6.70
N ASN A 96 -0.14 -12.23 -6.39
CA ASN A 96 -0.53 -13.63 -6.26
C ASN A 96 -0.39 -14.40 -7.58
N LEU A 97 -0.83 -13.82 -8.71
CA LEU A 97 -0.67 -14.40 -10.04
C LEU A 97 0.82 -14.60 -10.39
N THR A 98 1.63 -13.57 -10.13
CA THR A 98 3.08 -13.63 -10.37
C THR A 98 3.74 -14.69 -9.50
N CYS A 99 3.39 -14.75 -8.21
CA CYS A 99 3.83 -15.82 -7.32
C CYS A 99 3.48 -17.21 -7.85
N GLN A 100 2.22 -17.42 -8.25
CA GLN A 100 1.74 -18.69 -8.79
C GLN A 100 2.50 -19.11 -10.06
N LEU A 101 2.88 -18.16 -10.89
CA LEU A 101 3.66 -18.43 -12.10
C LEU A 101 5.12 -18.82 -11.79
N LEU A 102 5.71 -18.18 -10.78
CA LEU A 102 7.13 -18.34 -10.44
C LEU A 102 7.41 -19.53 -9.52
N THR A 103 6.42 -20.01 -8.77
CA THR A 103 6.60 -21.02 -7.74
C THR A 103 5.81 -22.31 -8.04
N LYS A 104 6.35 -23.41 -7.56
CA LYS A 104 5.70 -24.73 -7.51
C LYS A 104 5.44 -25.12 -6.05
N PRO A 105 4.54 -26.08 -5.80
CA PRO A 105 4.36 -26.62 -4.44
C PRO A 105 5.69 -27.09 -3.85
N GLY A 106 5.95 -26.66 -2.61
CA GLY A 106 7.19 -26.95 -1.88
C GLY A 106 8.31 -25.93 -2.06
N GLU A 107 8.31 -25.12 -3.11
CA GLU A 107 9.25 -23.99 -3.28
C GLU A 107 8.95 -22.85 -2.32
N SER A 108 9.81 -21.82 -2.26
CA SER A 108 9.70 -20.77 -1.26
C SER A 108 9.73 -19.34 -1.83
N VAL A 109 9.14 -18.43 -1.05
CA VAL A 109 9.02 -17.01 -1.32
C VAL A 109 9.47 -16.24 -0.08
N LEU A 110 10.35 -15.25 -0.27
CA LEU A 110 10.76 -14.35 0.79
C LEU A 110 9.75 -13.23 0.98
N VAL A 111 9.44 -12.92 2.24
CA VAL A 111 8.64 -11.76 2.66
C VAL A 111 9.25 -11.13 3.91
N GLN A 112 9.02 -9.83 4.10
CA GLN A 112 9.65 -9.04 5.18
C GLN A 112 8.60 -8.47 6.15
N PRO A 113 8.16 -9.25 7.18
CA PRO A 113 7.29 -8.72 8.23
C PRO A 113 7.96 -7.62 9.08
N PRO A 114 7.16 -6.73 9.73
CA PRO A 114 5.71 -6.63 9.62
C PRO A 114 5.33 -6.13 8.23
N VAL A 115 4.41 -6.81 7.55
CA VAL A 115 4.03 -6.47 6.17
C VAL A 115 2.53 -6.67 5.96
N TYR A 116 1.99 -6.04 4.93
CA TYR A 116 0.59 -6.14 4.53
C TYR A 116 0.11 -7.61 4.48
N PRO A 117 -0.97 -7.99 5.19
CA PRO A 117 -1.36 -9.38 5.38
C PRO A 117 -1.49 -10.22 4.11
N PRO A 118 -2.02 -9.71 2.98
CA PRO A 118 -2.04 -10.47 1.74
C PRO A 118 -0.65 -10.82 1.17
N ILE A 119 0.39 -10.02 1.44
CA ILE A 119 1.79 -10.34 1.08
C ILE A 119 2.32 -11.42 2.00
N LEU A 120 2.03 -11.32 3.31
CA LEU A 120 2.50 -12.26 4.32
C LEU A 120 2.14 -13.71 3.98
N ASN A 121 0.98 -13.93 3.35
CA ASN A 121 0.45 -15.25 3.05
C ASN A 121 0.34 -15.54 1.54
N ALA A 122 1.08 -14.83 0.70
CA ALA A 122 0.92 -14.93 -0.75
C ALA A 122 1.32 -16.31 -1.29
N ALA A 123 2.41 -16.89 -0.78
CA ALA A 123 2.92 -18.19 -1.22
C ALA A 123 1.99 -19.36 -0.87
N GLU A 124 1.24 -19.29 0.22
CA GLU A 124 0.35 -20.38 0.65
C GLU A 124 -0.69 -20.77 -0.39
N LYS A 125 -1.16 -19.77 -1.17
CA LYS A 125 -2.15 -20.00 -2.23
C LYS A 125 -1.62 -20.82 -3.40
N THR A 126 -0.30 -20.96 -3.50
CA THR A 126 0.38 -21.72 -4.55
C THR A 126 0.89 -23.09 -4.05
N GLY A 127 0.75 -23.35 -2.75
CA GLY A 127 1.37 -24.50 -2.07
C GLY A 127 2.87 -24.32 -1.84
N ALA A 128 3.39 -23.10 -2.06
CA ALA A 128 4.75 -22.72 -1.71
C ALA A 128 4.84 -22.27 -0.22
N ARG A 129 6.04 -22.13 0.30
CA ARG A 129 6.32 -21.70 1.66
C ARG A 129 6.66 -20.21 1.70
N ASN A 130 6.17 -19.49 2.72
CA ASN A 130 6.68 -18.17 3.01
C ASN A 130 7.92 -18.29 3.93
N ILE A 131 9.02 -17.67 3.53
CA ILE A 131 10.20 -17.46 4.39
C ILE A 131 10.10 -16.04 4.92
N HIS A 132 9.91 -15.91 6.22
CA HIS A 132 9.76 -14.64 6.91
C HIS A 132 11.14 -14.15 7.39
N VAL A 133 11.57 -12.99 6.89
CA VAL A 133 12.75 -12.29 7.38
C VAL A 133 12.30 -10.93 7.91
N GLU A 134 12.17 -10.83 9.22
CA GLU A 134 11.60 -9.64 9.86
C GLU A 134 12.48 -8.40 9.65
N LEU A 135 11.85 -7.26 9.41
CA LEU A 135 12.52 -5.97 9.51
C LEU A 135 12.89 -5.71 10.98
N VAL A 136 14.10 -5.20 11.20
CA VAL A 136 14.62 -4.91 12.53
C VAL A 136 14.20 -3.52 12.97
N ARG A 137 13.41 -3.45 14.06
CA ARG A 137 13.05 -2.18 14.67
C ARG A 137 14.27 -1.56 15.37
N GLN A 138 14.56 -0.31 15.01
CA GLN A 138 15.67 0.47 15.55
C GLN A 138 15.27 1.18 16.86
N THR A 139 16.25 1.75 17.56
CA THR A 139 16.06 2.45 18.85
C THR A 139 15.17 3.70 18.71
N ASP A 140 15.17 4.35 17.55
CA ASP A 140 14.32 5.51 17.23
C ASP A 140 12.91 5.09 16.73
N GLY A 141 12.63 3.78 16.70
CA GLY A 141 11.36 3.22 16.24
C GLY A 141 11.26 3.02 14.73
N SER A 142 12.26 3.44 13.94
CA SER A 142 12.34 3.12 12.51
C SER A 142 12.62 1.64 12.28
N TYR A 143 12.55 1.21 11.00
CA TYR A 143 12.80 -0.18 10.63
C TYR A 143 13.92 -0.28 9.59
N ALA A 144 14.77 -1.27 9.72
CA ALA A 144 15.86 -1.55 8.80
C ALA A 144 15.83 -3.00 8.31
N VAL A 145 16.42 -3.27 7.15
CA VAL A 145 16.62 -4.63 6.65
C VAL A 145 17.85 -5.23 7.33
N ASP A 146 17.70 -6.43 7.87
CA ASP A 146 18.85 -7.29 8.19
C ASP A 146 19.25 -8.05 6.92
N PHE A 147 20.23 -7.50 6.20
CA PHE A 147 20.66 -8.08 4.94
C PHE A 147 21.38 -9.41 5.09
N ASP A 148 22.07 -9.62 6.21
CA ASP A 148 22.79 -10.86 6.47
C ASP A 148 21.79 -11.98 6.81
N ALA A 149 20.77 -11.68 7.61
CA ALA A 149 19.67 -12.61 7.86
C ALA A 149 18.85 -12.87 6.58
N LEU A 150 18.61 -11.84 5.75
CA LEU A 150 17.90 -11.99 4.48
C LEU A 150 18.64 -12.94 3.54
N GLU A 151 19.93 -12.77 3.36
CA GLU A 151 20.73 -13.61 2.47
C GLU A 151 20.86 -15.04 3.02
N ALA A 152 21.05 -15.18 4.35
CA ALA A 152 21.14 -16.49 5.01
C ALA A 152 19.83 -17.31 4.94
N ALA A 153 18.69 -16.64 4.80
CA ALA A 153 17.39 -17.27 4.69
C ALA A 153 17.05 -17.79 3.27
N ILE A 154 17.84 -17.42 2.26
CA ILE A 154 17.63 -17.86 0.88
C ILE A 154 18.02 -19.33 0.76
N GLU A 155 17.10 -20.16 0.34
CA GLU A 155 17.27 -21.58 0.07
C GLU A 155 17.40 -21.85 -1.43
N GLU A 156 17.85 -23.04 -1.82
CA GLU A 156 18.01 -23.43 -3.24
C GLU A 156 16.68 -23.38 -4.02
N ASP A 157 15.57 -23.60 -3.32
CA ASP A 157 14.21 -23.57 -3.86
C ASP A 157 13.51 -22.20 -3.70
N THR A 158 14.19 -21.17 -3.23
CA THR A 158 13.63 -19.81 -3.17
C THR A 158 13.55 -19.21 -4.57
N ARG A 159 12.38 -18.68 -4.96
CA ARG A 159 12.12 -18.20 -6.32
C ARG A 159 11.96 -16.70 -6.44
N CYS A 160 11.37 -16.08 -5.45
CA CYS A 160 11.13 -14.64 -5.50
C CYS A 160 11.11 -14.01 -4.10
N LEU A 161 11.29 -12.69 -4.11
CA LEU A 161 11.03 -11.81 -2.99
C LEU A 161 9.78 -10.99 -3.30
N ILE A 162 8.77 -10.98 -2.42
CA ILE A 162 7.70 -9.97 -2.47
C ILE A 162 8.10 -8.80 -1.61
N PHE A 163 8.36 -7.69 -2.28
CA PHE A 163 8.90 -6.47 -1.70
C PHE A 163 7.82 -5.39 -1.66
N CYS A 164 7.64 -4.72 -0.52
CA CYS A 164 6.67 -3.63 -0.34
C CYS A 164 7.42 -2.31 -0.18
N ASN A 165 7.28 -1.38 -1.11
CA ASN A 165 7.98 -0.09 -1.08
C ASN A 165 7.12 1.03 -1.69
N PRO A 166 6.65 2.00 -0.91
CA PRO A 166 6.80 2.18 0.55
C PRO A 166 6.19 1.06 1.38
N HIS A 167 6.81 0.77 2.52
CA HIS A 167 6.50 -0.41 3.32
C HIS A 167 5.31 -0.21 4.27
N ASN A 168 4.25 -0.91 4.04
CA ASN A 168 3.06 -0.96 4.89
C ASN A 168 3.18 -2.16 5.87
N PRO A 169 3.15 -1.98 7.22
CA PRO A 169 2.51 -0.86 7.92
C PRO A 169 3.45 0.24 8.42
N VAL A 170 4.75 0.09 8.31
CA VAL A 170 5.74 0.92 9.02
C VAL A 170 5.99 2.29 8.37
N GLY A 171 5.50 2.51 7.15
CA GLY A 171 5.65 3.78 6.44
C GLY A 171 7.07 4.09 5.95
N LYS A 172 7.95 3.07 5.89
CA LYS A 172 9.35 3.23 5.47
C LYS A 172 9.46 3.44 3.96
N VAL A 173 10.29 4.40 3.56
CA VAL A 173 10.84 4.53 2.21
C VAL A 173 12.28 4.04 2.23
N TYR A 174 12.63 3.13 1.33
CA TYR A 174 13.98 2.57 1.28
C TYR A 174 14.95 3.52 0.60
N SER A 175 16.12 3.68 1.21
CA SER A 175 17.22 4.44 0.61
C SER A 175 17.80 3.73 -0.61
N ARG A 176 18.46 4.49 -1.50
CA ARG A 176 19.14 3.91 -2.66
C ARG A 176 20.12 2.82 -2.27
N GLN A 177 20.88 3.02 -1.20
CA GLN A 177 21.87 2.04 -0.72
C GLN A 177 21.22 0.73 -0.25
N GLU A 178 20.07 0.81 0.45
CA GLU A 178 19.31 -0.37 0.86
C GLU A 178 18.76 -1.12 -0.36
N LEU A 179 18.23 -0.38 -1.35
CA LEU A 179 17.72 -0.98 -2.58
C LEU A 179 18.83 -1.65 -3.40
N GLU A 180 19.99 -1.01 -3.54
CA GLU A 180 21.14 -1.56 -4.26
C GLU A 180 21.64 -2.85 -3.60
N ARG A 181 21.72 -2.88 -2.25
CA ARG A 181 22.14 -4.09 -1.53
C ARG A 181 21.08 -5.21 -1.65
N LEU A 182 19.79 -4.88 -1.58
CA LEU A 182 18.72 -5.85 -1.77
C LEU A 182 18.78 -6.49 -3.16
N VAL A 183 18.96 -5.66 -4.17
CA VAL A 183 19.09 -6.10 -5.57
C VAL A 183 20.30 -6.97 -5.78
N GLU A 184 21.47 -6.61 -5.22
CA GLU A 184 22.69 -7.41 -5.31
C GLU A 184 22.45 -8.84 -4.80
N ILE A 185 21.79 -8.99 -3.65
CA ILE A 185 21.43 -10.30 -3.10
C ILE A 185 20.45 -11.02 -4.05
N CYS A 186 19.38 -10.38 -4.47
CA CYS A 186 18.39 -10.99 -5.35
C CYS A 186 18.99 -11.47 -6.68
N LEU A 187 19.85 -10.67 -7.31
CA LEU A 187 20.51 -11.03 -8.58
C LEU A 187 21.48 -12.21 -8.38
N ARG A 188 22.29 -12.19 -7.30
CA ARG A 188 23.23 -13.26 -6.96
C ARG A 188 22.53 -14.61 -6.84
N HIS A 189 21.35 -14.61 -6.22
CA HIS A 189 20.54 -15.80 -6.00
C HIS A 189 19.47 -16.04 -7.09
N LYS A 190 19.47 -15.21 -8.15
CA LYS A 190 18.51 -15.29 -9.29
C LYS A 190 17.05 -15.23 -8.87
N LEU A 191 16.75 -14.44 -7.85
CA LEU A 191 15.38 -14.22 -7.39
C LEU A 191 14.68 -13.20 -8.29
N THR A 192 13.41 -13.45 -8.61
CA THR A 192 12.54 -12.41 -9.17
C THR A 192 12.02 -11.53 -8.05
N ILE A 193 12.07 -10.22 -8.23
CA ILE A 193 11.49 -9.26 -7.28
C ILE A 193 10.06 -8.95 -7.73
N ILE A 194 9.09 -9.17 -6.85
CA ILE A 194 7.71 -8.72 -7.03
C ILE A 194 7.54 -7.49 -6.14
N SER A 195 7.59 -6.31 -6.75
CA SER A 195 7.57 -5.04 -6.02
C SER A 195 6.17 -4.46 -5.96
N ASP A 196 5.57 -4.46 -4.77
CA ASP A 196 4.32 -3.73 -4.47
C ASP A 196 4.66 -2.27 -4.17
N GLU A 197 4.41 -1.40 -5.15
CA GLU A 197 4.67 0.03 -5.08
C GLU A 197 3.38 0.86 -5.08
N ILE A 198 2.28 0.29 -4.57
CA ILE A 198 0.95 0.94 -4.56
C ILE A 198 0.93 2.27 -3.79
N HIS A 199 1.88 2.50 -2.89
CA HIS A 199 2.01 3.72 -2.09
C HIS A 199 3.06 4.70 -2.64
N SER A 200 3.67 4.45 -3.81
CA SER A 200 4.78 5.22 -4.37
C SER A 200 4.53 6.72 -4.58
N ASP A 201 3.28 7.12 -4.71
CA ASP A 201 2.89 8.53 -4.82
C ASP A 201 2.71 9.26 -3.49
N LEU A 202 2.62 8.52 -2.38
CA LEU A 202 2.26 9.03 -1.05
C LEU A 202 3.51 9.21 -0.18
N ILE A 203 4.43 10.05 -0.65
CA ILE A 203 5.74 10.29 -0.04
C ILE A 203 5.76 11.67 0.60
N PHE A 204 6.13 11.75 1.87
CA PHE A 204 6.25 13.03 2.58
C PHE A 204 7.55 13.76 2.26
N LYS A 205 7.55 15.07 2.52
CA LYS A 205 8.73 15.92 2.31
C LYS A 205 9.94 15.38 3.08
N GLY A 206 11.09 15.39 2.41
CA GLY A 206 12.35 14.85 2.97
C GLY A 206 12.68 13.42 2.52
N SER A 207 11.71 12.67 2.03
CA SER A 207 11.90 11.31 1.49
C SER A 207 11.67 11.27 -0.02
N GLN A 208 12.24 10.30 -0.71
CA GLN A 208 12.09 10.10 -2.15
C GLN A 208 11.91 8.62 -2.47
N HIS A 209 10.79 8.28 -3.10
CA HIS A 209 10.60 6.92 -3.61
C HIS A 209 11.49 6.66 -4.83
N ILE A 210 12.10 5.50 -4.84
CA ILE A 210 12.88 4.98 -5.98
C ILE A 210 12.25 3.64 -6.34
N PRO A 211 11.61 3.50 -7.50
CA PRO A 211 11.18 2.19 -7.99
C PRO A 211 12.38 1.26 -8.09
N ILE A 212 12.31 0.09 -7.46
CA ILE A 212 13.48 -0.81 -7.43
C ILE A 212 13.92 -1.21 -8.83
N ALA A 213 12.97 -1.36 -9.75
CA ALA A 213 13.22 -1.68 -11.15
C ALA A 213 13.98 -0.57 -11.91
N SER A 214 14.02 0.66 -11.38
CA SER A 214 14.71 1.79 -12.02
C SER A 214 16.22 1.81 -11.79
N LEU A 215 16.75 0.93 -10.95
CA LEU A 215 18.18 0.95 -10.59
C LEU A 215 19.09 0.55 -11.74
N SER A 216 18.69 -0.40 -12.58
CA SER A 216 19.40 -0.78 -13.82
C SER A 216 18.49 -1.59 -14.75
N ASP A 217 18.92 -1.75 -16.00
CA ASP A 217 18.22 -2.60 -16.99
C ASP A 217 18.15 -4.08 -16.57
N GLU A 218 19.18 -4.58 -15.89
CA GLU A 218 19.22 -5.96 -15.38
C GLU A 218 18.17 -6.15 -14.28
N VAL A 219 18.11 -5.21 -13.34
CA VAL A 219 17.11 -5.20 -12.27
C VAL A 219 15.70 -5.07 -12.82
N SER A 220 15.50 -4.19 -13.79
CA SER A 220 14.21 -4.01 -14.45
C SER A 220 13.69 -5.31 -15.07
N LYS A 221 14.58 -6.11 -15.68
CA LYS A 221 14.22 -7.41 -16.29
C LYS A 221 13.96 -8.53 -15.26
N SER A 222 14.47 -8.39 -14.04
CA SER A 222 14.24 -9.36 -12.95
C SER A 222 13.17 -8.89 -11.96
N THR A 223 12.46 -7.80 -12.28
CA THR A 223 11.44 -7.21 -11.40
C THR A 223 10.07 -7.17 -12.10
N VAL A 224 9.03 -7.48 -11.32
CA VAL A 224 7.63 -7.21 -11.65
C VAL A 224 7.14 -6.14 -10.68
N THR A 225 6.87 -4.94 -11.19
CA THR A 225 6.41 -3.80 -10.38
C THR A 225 4.90 -3.65 -10.47
N LEU A 226 4.26 -3.45 -9.34
CA LEU A 226 2.81 -3.31 -9.21
C LEU A 226 2.48 -1.93 -8.65
N ILE A 227 1.75 -1.13 -9.40
CA ILE A 227 1.26 0.18 -9.01
C ILE A 227 -0.25 0.29 -9.20
N ALA A 228 -0.88 1.24 -8.54
CA ALA A 228 -2.29 1.53 -8.77
C ALA A 228 -2.65 2.96 -8.38
N PRO A 229 -3.60 3.60 -9.08
CA PRO A 229 -4.12 4.91 -8.68
C PRO A 229 -5.01 4.83 -7.43
N SER A 230 -5.33 3.64 -6.96
CA SER A 230 -6.34 3.36 -5.94
C SER A 230 -6.06 4.00 -4.59
N LYS A 231 -4.81 3.99 -4.11
CA LYS A 231 -4.42 4.61 -2.85
C LYS A 231 -4.16 6.10 -3.01
N THR A 232 -3.55 6.48 -4.11
CA THR A 232 -3.22 7.86 -4.46
C THR A 232 -4.44 8.74 -4.61
N PHE A 233 -5.50 8.24 -5.26
CA PHE A 233 -6.69 9.03 -5.64
C PHE A 233 -7.99 8.53 -5.00
N ASN A 234 -7.89 7.65 -3.99
CA ASN A 234 -9.02 7.12 -3.24
C ASN A 234 -10.09 6.43 -4.11
N ILE A 235 -9.66 5.60 -5.05
CA ILE A 235 -10.53 4.88 -6.02
C ILE A 235 -10.39 3.35 -5.93
N ALA A 236 -10.09 2.81 -4.75
CA ALA A 236 -9.85 1.38 -4.56
C ALA A 236 -11.03 0.49 -5.00
N GLY A 237 -12.27 0.97 -4.81
CA GLY A 237 -13.48 0.24 -5.21
C GLY A 237 -13.66 0.08 -6.73
N LEU A 238 -12.86 0.79 -7.54
CA LEU A 238 -12.90 0.72 -9.01
C LEU A 238 -11.93 -0.31 -9.60
N SER A 239 -11.12 -0.96 -8.76
CA SER A 239 -10.34 -2.15 -9.11
C SER A 239 -9.53 -2.02 -10.40
N CYS A 240 -8.60 -1.05 -10.45
CA CYS A 240 -7.65 -0.86 -11.55
C CYS A 240 -6.23 -0.76 -11.00
N ALA A 241 -5.34 -1.60 -11.51
CA ALA A 241 -3.91 -1.58 -11.20
C ALA A 241 -3.10 -1.85 -12.47
N VAL A 242 -1.81 -1.56 -12.41
CA VAL A 242 -0.85 -1.75 -13.50
C VAL A 242 0.26 -2.66 -13.03
N LEU A 243 0.53 -3.71 -13.79
CA LEU A 243 1.70 -4.56 -13.65
C LEU A 243 2.70 -4.18 -14.73
N ILE A 244 3.91 -3.79 -14.33
CA ILE A 244 5.01 -3.35 -15.20
C ILE A 244 6.11 -4.41 -15.14
N CYS A 245 6.55 -4.88 -16.31
CA CYS A 245 7.64 -5.85 -16.43
C CYS A 245 8.34 -5.66 -17.78
N THR A 246 9.61 -5.27 -17.76
CA THR A 246 10.41 -5.05 -18.97
C THR A 246 10.98 -6.37 -19.56
N ASN A 247 10.85 -7.48 -18.84
CA ASN A 247 11.09 -8.81 -19.37
C ASN A 247 9.82 -9.29 -20.13
N HIS A 248 9.81 -9.09 -21.43
CA HIS A 248 8.64 -9.38 -22.26
C HIS A 248 8.26 -10.88 -22.28
N GLU A 249 9.21 -11.80 -22.07
CA GLU A 249 8.90 -13.22 -21.97
C GLU A 249 8.12 -13.50 -20.67
N LEU A 250 8.56 -12.94 -19.56
CA LEU A 250 7.88 -13.04 -18.28
C LEU A 250 6.51 -12.34 -18.34
N LEU A 251 6.46 -11.11 -18.88
CA LEU A 251 5.21 -10.36 -19.02
C LEU A 251 4.16 -11.15 -19.83
N LYS A 252 4.57 -11.75 -20.96
CA LYS A 252 3.69 -12.58 -21.79
C LYS A 252 3.20 -13.84 -21.04
N LYS A 253 4.05 -14.48 -20.23
CA LYS A 253 3.64 -15.60 -19.39
C LYS A 253 2.61 -15.16 -18.36
N ILE A 254 2.83 -14.01 -17.70
CA ILE A 254 1.88 -13.46 -16.72
C ILE A 254 0.55 -13.14 -17.41
N GLU A 255 0.57 -12.47 -18.57
CA GLU A 255 -0.62 -12.12 -19.34
C GLU A 255 -1.40 -13.38 -19.74
N ASN A 256 -0.74 -14.39 -20.30
CA ASN A 256 -1.38 -15.64 -20.68
C ASN A 256 -1.99 -16.37 -19.47
N THR A 257 -1.32 -16.34 -18.32
CA THR A 257 -1.80 -16.98 -17.08
C THR A 257 -2.98 -16.20 -16.48
N SER A 258 -3.02 -14.87 -16.67
CA SER A 258 -4.13 -14.06 -16.21
C SER A 258 -5.45 -14.35 -16.94
N HIS A 259 -5.37 -14.74 -18.20
CA HIS A 259 -6.55 -15.06 -19.00
C HIS A 259 -7.32 -16.24 -18.40
N GLY A 260 -8.57 -16.01 -18.06
CA GLY A 260 -9.46 -17.00 -17.44
C GLY A 260 -9.31 -17.16 -15.91
N LEU A 261 -8.25 -16.59 -15.31
CA LEU A 261 -8.08 -16.54 -13.84
C LEU A 261 -8.48 -15.19 -13.25
N LEU A 262 -8.10 -14.10 -13.92
CA LEU A 262 -8.49 -12.75 -13.52
C LEU A 262 -9.54 -12.23 -14.49
N GLY A 263 -10.53 -11.50 -14.00
CA GLY A 263 -11.41 -10.69 -14.84
C GLY A 263 -10.64 -9.50 -15.42
N ASP A 264 -11.10 -9.00 -16.56
CA ASP A 264 -10.60 -7.73 -17.10
C ASP A 264 -10.83 -6.58 -16.13
N VAL A 265 -9.98 -5.55 -16.18
CA VAL A 265 -10.24 -4.32 -15.46
C VAL A 265 -11.54 -3.70 -15.98
N ASN A 266 -12.47 -3.39 -15.08
CA ASN A 266 -13.76 -2.85 -15.48
C ASN A 266 -13.62 -1.47 -16.13
N LEU A 267 -14.57 -1.17 -17.00
CA LEU A 267 -14.61 0.05 -17.80
C LEU A 267 -14.50 1.33 -16.94
N LEU A 268 -15.21 1.39 -15.81
CA LEU A 268 -15.20 2.56 -14.93
C LEU A 268 -13.84 2.70 -14.23
N GLY A 269 -13.18 1.58 -13.90
CA GLY A 269 -11.83 1.58 -13.35
C GLY A 269 -10.80 2.18 -14.30
N LEU A 270 -10.86 1.81 -15.59
CA LEU A 270 -10.00 2.39 -16.63
C LEU A 270 -10.29 3.88 -16.84
N THR A 271 -11.57 4.27 -16.91
CA THR A 271 -11.99 5.68 -17.02
C THR A 271 -11.46 6.51 -15.86
N ALA A 272 -11.63 6.03 -14.63
CA ALA A 272 -11.15 6.70 -13.43
C ALA A 272 -9.62 6.81 -13.39
N ALA A 273 -8.90 5.76 -13.79
CA ALA A 273 -7.44 5.75 -13.81
C ALA A 273 -6.87 6.77 -14.79
N ILE A 274 -7.47 6.89 -15.99
CA ILE A 274 -7.09 7.89 -16.98
C ILE A 274 -7.28 9.31 -16.41
N ALA A 275 -8.48 9.63 -15.89
CA ALA A 275 -8.78 10.94 -15.33
C ALA A 275 -7.88 11.27 -14.13
N ALA A 276 -7.62 10.29 -13.26
CA ALA A 276 -6.75 10.45 -12.10
C ALA A 276 -5.30 10.78 -12.49
N TYR A 277 -4.72 10.03 -13.42
CA TYR A 277 -3.32 10.25 -13.83
C TYR A 277 -3.15 11.49 -14.70
N ARG A 278 -4.15 11.84 -15.53
CA ARG A 278 -4.10 12.99 -16.41
C ARG A 278 -4.32 14.31 -15.66
N ASP A 279 -5.32 14.35 -14.78
CA ASP A 279 -5.85 15.61 -14.25
C ASP A 279 -5.81 15.67 -12.69
N GLY A 280 -5.36 14.60 -12.01
CA GLY A 280 -5.44 14.50 -10.54
C GLY A 280 -4.26 15.10 -9.76
N SER A 281 -3.21 15.63 -10.42
CA SER A 281 -1.98 16.04 -9.77
C SER A 281 -2.18 17.14 -8.72
N GLY A 282 -2.93 18.21 -9.03
CA GLY A 282 -3.17 19.29 -8.08
C GLY A 282 -4.00 18.86 -6.86
N TRP A 283 -4.94 17.92 -7.05
CA TRP A 283 -5.67 17.33 -5.92
C TRP A 283 -4.73 16.49 -5.03
N LEU A 284 -3.83 15.71 -5.64
CA LEU A 284 -2.85 14.91 -4.91
C LEU A 284 -1.91 15.80 -4.07
N GLU A 285 -1.40 16.87 -4.65
CA GLU A 285 -0.54 17.82 -3.92
C GLU A 285 -1.23 18.35 -2.67
N HIS A 286 -2.49 18.79 -2.81
CA HIS A 286 -3.26 19.28 -1.67
C HIS A 286 -3.56 18.17 -0.64
N MET A 287 -3.91 16.96 -1.10
CA MET A 287 -4.12 15.82 -0.19
C MET A 287 -2.84 15.50 0.58
N MET A 288 -1.68 15.53 -0.06
CA MET A 288 -0.40 15.27 0.60
C MET A 288 -0.07 16.32 1.67
N GLU A 289 -0.41 17.59 1.47
CA GLU A 289 -0.26 18.63 2.50
C GLU A 289 -1.13 18.34 3.72
N VAL A 290 -2.39 17.94 3.51
CA VAL A 290 -3.29 17.56 4.60
C VAL A 290 -2.80 16.31 5.33
N LEU A 291 -2.35 15.30 4.60
CA LEU A 291 -1.81 14.05 5.17
C LEU A 291 -0.53 14.32 5.98
N GLU A 292 0.38 15.15 5.48
CA GLU A 292 1.58 15.54 6.20
C GLU A 292 1.24 16.23 7.51
N GLY A 293 0.31 17.18 7.48
CA GLY A 293 -0.19 17.82 8.70
C GLY A 293 -0.86 16.82 9.67
N ASN A 294 -1.61 15.83 9.17
CA ASN A 294 -2.22 14.79 10.00
C ASN A 294 -1.18 13.84 10.61
N ARG A 295 -0.15 13.47 9.84
CA ARG A 295 1.00 12.71 10.33
C ARG A 295 1.66 13.41 11.51
N ASP A 296 2.04 14.66 11.30
CA ASP A 296 2.76 15.46 12.30
C ASP A 296 1.91 15.69 13.56
N PHE A 297 0.62 15.96 13.38
CA PHE A 297 -0.32 16.06 14.49
C PHE A 297 -0.46 14.74 15.27
N THR A 298 -0.53 13.60 14.56
CA THR A 298 -0.63 12.29 15.21
C THR A 298 0.63 12.02 16.03
N PHE A 299 1.81 12.26 15.42
CA PHE A 299 3.10 12.08 16.09
C PHE A 299 3.20 12.93 17.35
N ASP A 300 2.93 14.22 17.23
CA ASP A 300 2.95 15.18 18.34
C ASP A 300 1.97 14.82 19.47
N PHE A 301 0.76 14.38 19.10
CA PHE A 301 -0.24 13.96 20.07
C PHE A 301 0.21 12.72 20.85
N ILE A 302 0.72 11.71 20.14
CA ILE A 302 1.23 10.47 20.74
C ILE A 302 2.39 10.79 21.68
N GLU A 303 3.41 11.54 21.21
CA GLU A 303 4.59 11.86 22.00
C GLU A 303 4.25 12.64 23.29
N LYS A 304 3.35 13.64 23.20
CA LYS A 304 3.05 14.55 24.31
C LYS A 304 1.98 14.03 25.26
N ARG A 305 0.98 13.29 24.75
CA ARG A 305 -0.22 12.93 25.53
C ARG A 305 -0.33 11.41 25.79
N LEU A 306 0.35 10.57 25.00
CA LEU A 306 0.31 9.11 25.10
C LEU A 306 1.73 8.51 25.17
N PRO A 307 2.61 8.93 26.09
CA PRO A 307 4.04 8.56 26.08
C PRO A 307 4.31 7.08 26.21
N GLN A 308 3.32 6.27 26.63
CA GLN A 308 3.38 4.81 26.67
C GLN A 308 3.14 4.15 25.30
N ILE A 309 2.75 4.92 24.30
CA ILE A 309 2.68 4.48 22.90
C ILE A 309 3.89 5.09 22.19
N LYS A 310 4.59 4.26 21.39
CA LYS A 310 5.72 4.76 20.59
C LYS A 310 5.33 4.74 19.11
N MET A 311 5.67 5.79 18.41
CA MET A 311 5.45 5.94 16.99
C MET A 311 6.72 6.50 16.35
N HIS A 312 7.17 5.89 15.26
CA HIS A 312 8.09 6.53 14.34
C HIS A 312 7.28 7.32 13.30
N SER A 313 7.70 8.55 12.99
CA SER A 313 7.02 9.34 11.96
C SER A 313 7.22 8.69 10.59
N PRO A 314 6.17 8.26 9.89
CA PRO A 314 6.35 7.56 8.62
C PRO A 314 6.85 8.49 7.51
N ASP A 315 7.73 7.98 6.65
CA ASP A 315 8.21 8.66 5.45
C ASP A 315 7.15 8.74 4.34
N ALA A 316 6.18 7.84 4.39
CA ALA A 316 5.19 7.64 3.33
C ALA A 316 3.89 7.05 3.87
N THR A 317 2.89 6.95 3.01
CA THR A 317 1.56 6.42 3.26
C THR A 317 0.69 7.38 4.09
N TYR A 318 -0.49 6.95 4.49
CA TYR A 318 -1.35 7.63 5.48
C TYR A 318 -1.63 6.73 6.68
N LEU A 319 -0.63 5.90 7.02
CA LEU A 319 -0.73 4.85 8.03
C LEU A 319 0.34 5.07 9.10
N ALA A 320 -0.08 5.06 10.35
CA ALA A 320 0.80 5.13 11.52
C ALA A 320 0.88 3.76 12.19
N TRP A 321 2.09 3.30 12.48
CA TRP A 321 2.36 2.06 13.19
C TRP A 321 2.69 2.36 14.64
N LEU A 322 1.78 1.98 15.55
CA LEU A 322 1.83 2.35 16.97
C LEU A 322 2.25 1.15 17.80
N ASP A 323 3.37 1.27 18.50
CA ASP A 323 3.84 0.31 19.51
C ASP A 323 3.14 0.57 20.83
N CYS A 324 2.25 -0.32 21.21
CA CYS A 324 1.43 -0.24 22.42
C CYS A 324 1.92 -1.17 23.54
N ARG A 325 3.09 -1.82 23.43
CA ARG A 325 3.56 -2.82 24.36
C ARG A 325 3.80 -2.28 25.77
N GLU A 326 4.24 -1.02 25.89
CA GLU A 326 4.42 -0.36 27.20
C GLU A 326 3.09 -0.09 27.93
N LEU A 327 1.95 -0.20 27.24
CA LEU A 327 0.64 -0.15 27.91
C LEU A 327 0.40 -1.39 28.79
N ALA A 328 1.10 -2.49 28.60
CA ALA A 328 0.97 -3.74 29.37
C ALA A 328 -0.49 -4.21 29.52
N LEU A 329 -1.24 -4.21 28.41
CA LEU A 329 -2.66 -4.58 28.37
C LEU A 329 -2.83 -6.10 28.51
N GLU A 330 -3.91 -6.55 29.19
CA GLU A 330 -4.26 -7.97 29.29
C GLU A 330 -4.80 -8.56 27.97
N GLU A 331 -5.35 -7.70 27.11
CA GLU A 331 -5.83 -8.07 25.77
C GLU A 331 -5.05 -7.32 24.69
N SER A 332 -5.20 -7.71 23.41
CA SER A 332 -4.55 -7.00 22.31
C SER A 332 -4.98 -5.52 22.27
N PRO A 333 -4.05 -4.60 21.96
CA PRO A 333 -4.37 -3.16 21.88
C PRO A 333 -5.54 -2.85 20.95
N TYR A 334 -5.67 -3.58 19.84
CA TYR A 334 -6.80 -3.50 18.93
C TYR A 334 -8.14 -3.71 19.66
N LYS A 335 -8.28 -4.79 20.45
CA LYS A 335 -9.51 -5.09 21.20
C LYS A 335 -9.77 -4.05 22.27
N PHE A 336 -8.73 -3.62 22.96
CA PHE A 336 -8.82 -2.58 23.99
C PHE A 336 -9.38 -1.27 23.40
N PHE A 337 -8.78 -0.74 22.33
CA PHE A 337 -9.25 0.51 21.73
C PHE A 337 -10.65 0.38 21.12
N LEU A 338 -10.96 -0.74 20.49
CA LEU A 338 -12.30 -0.97 19.95
C LEU A 338 -13.39 -0.97 21.05
N LYS A 339 -13.13 -1.65 22.16
CA LYS A 339 -14.12 -1.78 23.25
C LYS A 339 -14.20 -0.52 24.11
N LYS A 340 -13.05 0.04 24.53
CA LYS A 340 -12.97 1.12 25.52
C LYS A 340 -12.99 2.50 24.89
N ALA A 341 -12.27 2.70 23.79
CA ALA A 341 -12.22 3.98 23.08
C ALA A 341 -13.28 4.12 21.99
N LYS A 342 -13.91 3.02 21.54
CA LYS A 342 -14.76 3.01 20.34
C LYS A 342 -14.02 3.50 19.10
N VAL A 343 -12.75 3.11 18.97
CA VAL A 343 -11.88 3.40 17.83
C VAL A 343 -11.43 2.09 17.23
N ALA A 344 -11.79 1.85 15.97
CA ALA A 344 -11.35 0.69 15.20
C ALA A 344 -10.01 0.98 14.52
N LEU A 345 -9.01 0.15 14.80
CA LEU A 345 -7.66 0.15 14.22
C LEU A 345 -7.40 -1.21 13.57
N ASN A 346 -6.29 -1.39 12.84
CA ASN A 346 -5.88 -2.76 12.48
C ASN A 346 -5.10 -3.42 13.63
N CYS A 347 -5.34 -4.71 13.80
CA CYS A 347 -4.57 -5.52 14.73
C CYS A 347 -3.13 -5.70 14.21
N GLY A 348 -2.14 -5.51 15.06
CA GLY A 348 -0.75 -5.68 14.67
C GLY A 348 -0.41 -7.12 14.33
N ASP A 349 -1.03 -8.08 15.00
CA ASP A 349 -0.80 -9.52 14.79
C ASP A 349 -1.08 -9.94 13.33
N ASP A 350 -1.98 -9.24 12.63
CA ASP A 350 -2.29 -9.52 11.22
C ASP A 350 -1.09 -9.26 10.28
N PHE A 351 -0.09 -8.49 10.71
CA PHE A 351 1.09 -8.11 9.91
C PHE A 351 2.30 -9.03 10.14
N GLY A 352 2.15 -10.09 10.91
CA GLY A 352 3.17 -11.05 11.31
C GLY A 352 3.38 -11.06 12.82
N ASP A 353 4.07 -12.08 13.32
CA ASP A 353 4.29 -12.29 14.77
C ASP A 353 5.00 -11.10 15.43
N CYS A 354 5.89 -10.42 14.73
CA CYS A 354 6.55 -9.20 15.18
C CYS A 354 5.61 -7.98 15.35
N GLY A 355 4.38 -8.06 14.84
CA GLY A 355 3.35 -7.05 15.02
C GLY A 355 2.56 -7.18 16.33
N LYS A 356 2.82 -8.21 17.14
CA LYS A 356 2.14 -8.42 18.42
C LYS A 356 2.34 -7.24 19.37
N GLY A 357 1.24 -6.71 19.87
CA GLY A 357 1.26 -5.53 20.75
C GLY A 357 1.28 -4.19 19.99
N PHE A 358 1.18 -4.21 18.66
CA PHE A 358 1.05 -3.03 17.84
C PHE A 358 -0.38 -2.85 17.32
N VAL A 359 -0.66 -1.65 16.83
CA VAL A 359 -1.84 -1.35 15.99
C VAL A 359 -1.46 -0.44 14.84
N ARG A 360 -2.17 -0.55 13.71
CA ARG A 360 -2.04 0.40 12.60
C ARG A 360 -3.21 1.36 12.59
N LEU A 361 -2.93 2.66 12.65
CA LEU A 361 -3.89 3.75 12.57
C LEU A 361 -3.82 4.39 11.18
N ASN A 362 -4.96 4.60 10.54
CA ASN A 362 -5.10 5.37 9.31
C ASN A 362 -5.43 6.83 9.64
N PHE A 363 -4.54 7.77 9.31
CA PHE A 363 -4.75 9.22 9.49
C PHE A 363 -5.22 9.95 8.22
N GLY A 364 -5.62 9.22 7.18
CA GLY A 364 -6.21 9.75 5.95
C GLY A 364 -7.68 10.12 6.10
N CYS A 365 -7.96 11.03 7.03
CA CYS A 365 -9.30 11.50 7.37
C CYS A 365 -9.28 12.99 7.74
N SER A 366 -10.44 13.57 8.08
CA SER A 366 -10.46 14.95 8.57
C SER A 366 -9.70 15.09 9.90
N ARG A 367 -9.18 16.30 10.17
CA ARG A 367 -8.48 16.62 11.41
C ARG A 367 -9.39 16.45 12.62
N GLU A 368 -10.66 16.78 12.48
CA GLU A 368 -11.67 16.67 13.55
C GLU A 368 -11.86 15.21 13.95
N LEU A 369 -12.07 14.31 12.96
CA LEU A 369 -12.21 12.89 13.22
C LEU A 369 -10.95 12.28 13.87
N LEU A 370 -9.77 12.68 13.38
CA LEU A 370 -8.49 12.22 13.91
C LEU A 370 -8.30 12.68 15.37
N THR A 371 -8.64 13.93 15.65
CA THR A 371 -8.57 14.50 17.02
C THR A 371 -9.50 13.75 17.96
N GLU A 372 -10.76 13.58 17.58
CA GLU A 372 -11.75 12.82 18.37
C GLU A 372 -11.27 11.40 18.69
N ALA A 373 -10.72 10.72 17.69
CA ALA A 373 -10.23 9.35 17.86
C ALA A 373 -9.06 9.28 18.85
N LEU A 374 -8.07 10.16 18.70
CA LEU A 374 -6.91 10.22 19.61
C LEU A 374 -7.29 10.61 21.04
N GLU A 375 -8.23 11.53 21.22
CA GLU A 375 -8.76 11.90 22.54
C GLU A 375 -9.54 10.77 23.22
N LYS A 376 -10.32 10.01 22.46
CA LYS A 376 -10.99 8.81 22.97
C LYS A 376 -9.98 7.72 23.36
N MET A 377 -8.91 7.54 22.60
CA MET A 377 -7.82 6.63 22.95
C MET A 377 -7.13 7.05 24.25
N GLU A 378 -6.81 8.35 24.39
CA GLU A 378 -6.22 8.90 25.61
C GLU A 378 -7.11 8.68 26.83
N LYS A 379 -8.40 9.00 26.70
CA LYS A 379 -9.38 8.80 27.77
C LYS A 379 -9.42 7.34 28.22
N ALA A 380 -9.51 6.40 27.25
CA ALA A 380 -9.56 4.98 27.55
C ALA A 380 -8.30 4.48 28.29
N ILE A 381 -7.12 5.02 27.95
CA ILE A 381 -5.87 4.68 28.65
C ILE A 381 -5.85 5.23 30.08
N ARG A 382 -6.36 6.43 30.32
CA ARG A 382 -6.43 7.04 31.66
C ARG A 382 -7.43 6.36 32.59
N GLU A 383 -8.50 5.79 32.04
CA GLU A 383 -9.60 5.16 32.78
C GLU A 383 -9.42 3.63 32.97
N ARG A 384 -8.29 3.10 32.61
CA ARG A 384 -8.02 1.65 32.70
C ARG A 384 -7.67 1.17 34.10
#